data_ed83551ab4f6e518335c6331cfb136ab
#
_entry.id   ed83551ab4f6e518335c6331cfb136ab
#
_cell.length_a   1.000
_cell.length_b   1.000
_cell.length_c   1.000
_cell.angle_alpha   90.00
_cell.angle_beta   90.00
_cell.angle_gamma   90.00
#
_symmetry.space_group_name_H-M   'P 1'
#
loop_
_entity.id
_entity.type
_entity.pdbx_description
1 polymer ?
#
loop_
_entity_poly.entity_id
_entity_poly.type
_entity_poly.pdbx_seq_one_letter_code
_entity_poly.pdbx_strand_id
1 'polypeptide(L)'
;QKAGTDRLEALLASFDAVRRGGTVSVVGVYGGAADPLPMMQMFDKQLTIRMGQANVRRWSDDILALLNRDDDVLGTEGFATHHLPLEEAPAAYETFQKKEDGAVKVVFKP
;
A
#
# COMPACT_ATOMS: atom_id res chain seq x y z
N GLN A 1 5.36 -9.26 -25.40
CA GLN A 1 4.69 -8.60 -24.28
C GLN A 1 5.49 -7.35 -23.95
N LYS A 2 4.92 -6.16 -24.16
CA LYS A 2 5.49 -4.93 -23.61
C LYS A 2 5.39 -5.07 -22.09
N ALA A 3 6.52 -5.12 -21.40
CA ALA A 3 6.56 -4.96 -19.96
C ALA A 3 5.80 -3.67 -19.64
N GLY A 4 4.74 -3.78 -18.83
CA GLY A 4 3.98 -2.60 -18.43
C GLY A 4 4.94 -1.64 -17.72
N THR A 5 5.02 -0.43 -18.23
CA THR A 5 5.79 0.63 -17.58
C THR A 5 5.04 0.98 -16.30
N ASP A 6 5.72 0.95 -15.17
CA ASP A 6 5.13 1.38 -13.90
C ASP A 6 4.64 2.82 -14.02
N ARG A 7 3.46 3.09 -13.46
CA ARG A 7 2.92 4.45 -13.46
C ARG A 7 3.60 5.25 -12.37
N LEU A 8 4.24 6.33 -12.76
CA LEU A 8 5.01 7.19 -11.86
C LEU A 8 4.20 8.36 -11.28
N GLU A 9 2.96 8.56 -11.71
CA GLU A 9 2.17 9.74 -11.34
C GLU A 9 2.08 9.95 -9.83
N ALA A 10 1.81 8.88 -9.06
CA ALA A 10 1.71 8.97 -7.61
C ALA A 10 3.06 9.32 -6.95
N LEU A 11 4.15 8.77 -7.47
CA LEU A 11 5.50 9.07 -6.99
C LEU A 11 5.88 10.52 -7.28
N LEU A 12 5.64 10.99 -8.49
CA LEU A 12 5.91 12.37 -8.90
C LEU A 12 5.06 13.36 -8.10
N ALA A 13 3.76 13.08 -7.93
CA ALA A 13 2.86 13.87 -7.10
C ALA A 13 3.32 13.94 -5.63
N SER A 14 3.92 12.87 -5.11
CA SER A 14 4.48 12.88 -3.75
C SER A 14 5.68 13.83 -3.61
N PHE A 15 6.54 13.92 -4.64
CA PHE A 15 7.65 14.89 -4.65
C PHE A 15 7.16 16.33 -4.79
N ASP A 16 6.06 16.55 -5.49
CA ASP A 16 5.44 17.88 -5.59
C ASP A 16 4.80 18.29 -4.27
N ALA A 17 4.04 17.42 -3.64
CA ALA A 17 3.26 17.70 -2.45
C ALA A 17 4.10 17.82 -1.18
N VAL A 18 5.23 17.10 -1.07
CA VAL A 18 6.06 17.11 0.11
C VAL A 18 6.71 18.48 0.35
N ARG A 19 6.72 18.93 1.59
CA ARG A 19 7.41 20.18 1.95
C ARG A 19 8.93 20.08 1.78
N ARG A 20 9.61 21.21 1.68
CA ARG A 20 11.08 21.29 1.75
C ARG A 20 11.60 20.65 3.05
N GLY A 21 12.67 19.90 2.99
CA GLY A 21 13.22 19.12 4.08
C GLY A 21 12.33 17.96 4.54
N GLY A 22 11.30 17.61 3.75
CA GLY A 22 10.37 16.54 4.07
C GLY A 22 10.87 15.16 3.69
N THR A 23 10.09 14.15 4.07
CA THR A 23 10.37 12.74 3.77
C THR A 23 9.25 12.17 2.91
N VAL A 24 9.63 11.49 1.83
CA VAL A 24 8.73 10.65 1.03
C VAL A 24 8.98 9.19 1.39
N SER A 25 7.95 8.50 1.88
CA SER A 25 8.01 7.07 2.18
C SER A 25 7.34 6.29 1.07
N VAL A 26 8.12 5.52 0.33
CA VAL A 26 7.64 4.74 -0.81
C VAL A 26 7.36 3.31 -0.37
N VAL A 27 6.08 2.94 -0.30
CA VAL A 27 5.63 1.59 0.04
C VAL A 27 5.28 0.76 -1.20
N GLY A 28 5.15 1.42 -2.36
CA GLY A 28 4.92 0.74 -3.63
C GLY A 28 6.18 0.08 -4.16
N VAL A 29 6.01 -1.03 -4.86
CA VAL A 29 7.09 -1.73 -5.55
C VAL A 29 7.06 -1.35 -7.02
N TYR A 30 8.19 -0.89 -7.53
CA TYR A 30 8.39 -0.61 -8.96
C TYR A 30 9.22 -1.73 -9.54
N GLY A 31 8.64 -2.46 -10.50
CA GLY A 31 9.25 -3.66 -11.10
C GLY A 31 10.32 -3.34 -12.16
N GLY A 32 10.49 -2.08 -12.51
CA GLY A 32 11.43 -1.61 -13.52
C GLY A 32 12.13 -0.32 -13.15
N ALA A 33 12.69 0.34 -14.15
CA ALA A 33 13.30 1.65 -13.96
C ALA A 33 12.23 2.73 -13.78
N ALA A 34 12.43 3.60 -12.80
CA ALA A 34 11.65 4.82 -12.63
C ALA A 34 12.37 5.98 -13.34
N ASP A 35 12.00 6.24 -14.57
CA ASP A 35 12.65 7.26 -15.43
C ASP A 35 11.57 8.02 -16.24
N PRO A 36 11.62 9.38 -16.24
CA PRO A 36 12.56 10.22 -15.51
C PRO A 36 12.20 10.46 -14.05
N LEU A 37 13.20 10.61 -13.19
CA LEU A 37 13.04 11.15 -11.84
C LEU A 37 13.42 12.63 -11.80
N PRO A 38 12.66 13.50 -11.09
CA PRO A 38 12.93 14.94 -11.02
C PRO A 38 14.05 15.25 -10.00
N MET A 39 15.26 14.76 -10.28
CA MET A 39 16.39 14.83 -9.33
C MET A 39 16.71 16.26 -8.88
N MET A 40 16.61 17.25 -9.76
CA MET A 40 16.86 18.65 -9.41
C MET A 40 15.85 19.18 -8.40
N GLN A 41 14.56 18.84 -8.57
CA GLN A 41 13.51 19.22 -7.63
C GLN A 41 13.71 18.55 -6.27
N MET A 42 14.07 17.27 -6.27
CA MET A 42 14.34 16.50 -5.06
C MET A 42 15.53 17.08 -4.28
N PHE A 43 16.58 17.45 -5.00
CA PHE A 43 17.76 18.08 -4.42
C PHE A 43 17.44 19.48 -3.88
N ASP A 44 16.78 20.33 -4.66
CA ASP A 44 16.39 21.68 -4.26
C ASP A 44 15.48 21.68 -3.01
N LYS A 45 14.54 20.72 -2.95
CA LYS A 45 13.67 20.53 -1.78
C LYS A 45 14.37 19.84 -0.59
N GLN A 46 15.59 19.35 -0.73
CA GLN A 46 16.33 18.63 0.30
C GLN A 46 15.55 17.41 0.83
N LEU A 47 15.03 16.58 -0.08
CA LEU A 47 14.15 15.49 0.28
C LEU A 47 14.91 14.29 0.87
N THR A 48 14.30 13.66 1.86
CA THR A 48 14.66 12.32 2.31
C THR A 48 13.71 11.32 1.66
N ILE A 49 14.26 10.25 1.09
CA ILE A 49 13.46 9.15 0.55
C ILE A 49 13.72 7.89 1.37
N ARG A 50 12.65 7.24 1.78
CA ARG A 50 12.68 5.95 2.47
C ARG A 50 11.89 4.94 1.68
N MET A 51 12.48 3.79 1.46
CA MET A 51 11.84 2.68 0.78
C MET A 51 12.40 1.35 1.27
N GLY A 52 11.70 0.29 1.02
CA GLY A 52 12.11 -1.06 1.35
C GLY A 52 10.94 -2.01 1.37
N GLN A 53 11.24 -3.30 1.43
CA GLN A 53 10.20 -4.30 1.60
C GLN A 53 9.63 -4.26 3.02
N ALA A 54 8.33 -4.59 3.14
CA ALA A 54 7.67 -4.67 4.43
C ALA A 54 8.35 -5.72 5.31
N ASN A 55 8.99 -5.28 6.39
CA ASN A 55 9.59 -6.18 7.36
C ASN A 55 8.54 -6.55 8.43
N VAL A 56 7.67 -7.50 8.09
CA VAL A 56 6.56 -7.92 8.93
C VAL A 56 7.02 -8.31 10.33
N ARG A 57 8.07 -9.11 10.43
CA ARG A 57 8.58 -9.58 11.74
C ARG A 57 9.03 -8.42 12.65
N ARG A 58 9.66 -7.40 12.08
CA ARG A 58 10.11 -6.24 12.86
C ARG A 58 8.97 -5.49 13.54
N TRP A 59 7.83 -5.44 12.87
CA TRP A 59 6.69 -4.61 13.30
C TRP A 59 5.56 -5.40 13.95
N SER A 60 5.66 -6.76 13.98
CA SER A 60 4.59 -7.62 14.48
C SER A 60 4.20 -7.32 15.92
N ASP A 61 5.17 -7.16 16.80
CA ASP A 61 4.89 -6.93 18.23
C ASP A 61 4.21 -5.58 18.46
N ASP A 62 4.68 -4.54 17.79
CA ASP A 62 4.08 -3.20 17.86
C ASP A 62 2.65 -3.20 17.30
N ILE A 63 2.44 -3.89 16.18
CA ILE A 63 1.11 -4.00 15.55
C ILE A 63 0.16 -4.82 16.41
N LEU A 64 0.62 -5.95 16.98
CA LEU A 64 -0.19 -6.76 17.87
C LEU A 64 -0.61 -5.99 19.13
N ALA A 65 0.28 -5.16 19.67
CA ALA A 65 -0.07 -4.29 20.78
C ALA A 65 -1.21 -3.31 20.44
N LEU A 66 -1.25 -2.81 19.21
CA LEU A 66 -2.35 -1.96 18.73
C LEU A 66 -3.64 -2.74 18.47
N LEU A 67 -3.54 -3.94 17.89
CA LEU A 67 -4.69 -4.81 17.59
C LEU A 67 -5.38 -5.35 18.83
N ASN A 68 -4.64 -5.54 19.94
CA ASN A 68 -5.18 -6.03 21.20
C ASN A 68 -5.84 -4.95 22.07
N ARG A 69 -5.95 -3.73 21.55
CA ARG A 69 -6.68 -2.65 22.24
C ARG A 69 -8.17 -2.78 22.03
N ASP A 70 -8.96 -2.42 23.04
CA ASP A 70 -10.43 -2.46 22.98
C ASP A 70 -11.04 -1.35 22.11
N ASP A 71 -10.25 -0.33 21.76
CA ASP A 71 -10.72 0.85 21.02
C ASP A 71 -10.57 0.77 19.49
N ASP A 72 -10.20 -0.41 18.96
CA ASP A 72 -9.96 -0.66 17.52
C ASP A 72 -9.32 0.52 16.78
N VAL A 73 -8.25 1.05 17.35
CA VAL A 73 -7.57 2.26 16.86
C VAL A 73 -7.14 2.16 15.37
N LEU A 74 -7.01 0.95 14.84
CA LEU A 74 -6.67 0.69 13.44
C LEU A 74 -7.90 0.51 12.55
N GLY A 75 -9.12 0.44 13.10
CA GLY A 75 -10.36 0.23 12.36
C GLY A 75 -10.45 -1.16 11.72
N THR A 76 -9.85 -2.17 12.33
CA THR A 76 -9.73 -3.51 11.73
C THR A 76 -11.03 -4.30 11.75
N GLU A 77 -11.93 -4.02 12.70
CA GLU A 77 -13.21 -4.71 12.80
C GLU A 77 -14.10 -4.47 11.57
N GLY A 78 -14.12 -3.24 11.06
CA GLY A 78 -14.88 -2.87 9.86
C GLY A 78 -14.13 -3.11 8.54
N PHE A 79 -12.88 -3.53 8.57
CA PHE A 79 -12.05 -3.62 7.38
C PHE A 79 -12.36 -4.84 6.53
N ALA A 80 -12.73 -5.97 7.14
CA ALA A 80 -13.14 -7.19 6.45
C ALA A 80 -14.59 -7.07 5.97
N THR A 81 -14.77 -6.67 4.73
CA THR A 81 -16.10 -6.45 4.12
C THR A 81 -16.81 -7.74 3.74
N HIS A 82 -16.05 -8.80 3.50
CA HIS A 82 -16.58 -10.09 3.05
C HIS A 82 -15.97 -11.24 3.87
N HIS A 83 -16.83 -12.11 4.37
CA HIS A 83 -16.46 -13.36 5.04
C HIS A 83 -17.08 -14.52 4.26
N LEU A 84 -16.27 -15.26 3.53
CA LEU A 84 -16.72 -16.27 2.59
C LEU A 84 -16.08 -17.62 2.89
N PRO A 85 -16.73 -18.73 2.56
CA PRO A 85 -16.09 -20.03 2.57
C PRO A 85 -14.99 -20.10 1.51
N LEU A 86 -13.99 -20.96 1.72
CA LEU A 86 -12.83 -21.05 0.84
C LEU A 86 -13.21 -21.44 -0.60
N GLU A 87 -14.29 -22.20 -0.76
CA GLU A 87 -14.82 -22.65 -2.06
C GLU A 87 -15.24 -21.48 -2.96
N GLU A 88 -15.63 -20.35 -2.35
CA GLU A 88 -16.03 -19.14 -3.08
C GLU A 88 -14.85 -18.26 -3.49
N ALA A 89 -13.61 -18.66 -3.19
CA ALA A 89 -12.43 -17.87 -3.50
C ALA A 89 -12.35 -17.43 -4.98
N PRO A 90 -12.61 -18.27 -6.00
CA PRO A 90 -12.55 -17.83 -7.39
C PRO A 90 -13.49 -16.66 -7.70
N ALA A 91 -14.73 -16.72 -7.23
CA ALA A 91 -15.72 -15.66 -7.41
C ALA A 91 -15.35 -14.39 -6.64
N ALA A 92 -14.82 -14.54 -5.41
CA ALA A 92 -14.38 -13.44 -4.60
C ALA A 92 -13.18 -12.68 -5.22
N TYR A 93 -12.23 -13.39 -5.82
CA TYR A 93 -11.13 -12.78 -6.57
C TYR A 93 -11.64 -11.98 -7.77
N GLU A 94 -12.65 -12.48 -8.48
CA GLU A 94 -13.26 -11.76 -9.60
C GLU A 94 -13.95 -10.48 -9.14
N THR A 95 -14.77 -10.54 -8.09
CA THR A 95 -15.45 -9.40 -7.48
C THR A 95 -14.45 -8.33 -7.02
N PHE A 96 -13.39 -8.76 -6.33
CA PHE A 96 -12.34 -7.87 -5.86
C PHE A 96 -11.59 -7.20 -7.02
N GLN A 97 -11.25 -7.96 -8.06
CA GLN A 97 -10.57 -7.43 -9.25
C GLN A 97 -11.41 -6.39 -9.99
N LYS A 98 -12.72 -6.61 -10.08
CA LYS A 98 -13.66 -5.69 -10.71
C LYS A 98 -14.03 -4.50 -9.82
N LYS A 99 -13.63 -4.52 -8.53
CA LYS A 99 -13.99 -3.51 -7.52
C LYS A 99 -15.51 -3.38 -7.35
N GLU A 100 -16.19 -4.49 -7.37
CA GLU A 100 -17.64 -4.59 -7.20
C GLU A 100 -18.01 -4.84 -5.73
N ASP A 101 -19.29 -4.71 -5.41
CA ASP A 101 -19.90 -5.03 -4.10
C ASP A 101 -19.18 -4.41 -2.88
N GLY A 102 -18.50 -3.28 -3.08
CA GLY A 102 -17.77 -2.61 -2.00
C GLY A 102 -16.62 -3.44 -1.39
N ALA A 103 -16.09 -4.42 -2.12
CA ALA A 103 -15.06 -5.33 -1.63
C ALA A 103 -13.76 -4.59 -1.32
N VAL A 104 -13.42 -4.49 -0.02
CA VAL A 104 -12.18 -3.91 0.48
C VAL A 104 -11.22 -5.00 0.96
N LYS A 105 -11.74 -5.92 1.77
CA LYS A 105 -10.98 -7.06 2.30
C LYS A 105 -11.88 -8.28 2.35
N VAL A 106 -11.41 -9.36 1.76
CA VAL A 106 -12.09 -10.66 1.81
C VAL A 106 -11.34 -11.60 2.75
N VAL A 107 -12.05 -12.18 3.70
CA VAL A 107 -11.53 -13.18 4.62
C VAL A 107 -12.19 -14.51 4.29
N PHE A 108 -11.39 -15.53 4.03
CA PHE A 108 -11.87 -16.88 3.80
C PHE A 108 -11.84 -17.70 5.09
N LYS A 109 -12.90 -18.48 5.29
CA LYS A 109 -12.95 -19.49 6.32
C LYS A 109 -12.76 -20.85 5.65
N PRO A 110 -11.76 -21.64 6.04
CA PRO A 110 -11.53 -22.98 5.52
C PRO A 110 -12.62 -23.95 5.94
#